data_5dae429e15aa4c66c1d6b3bf27d50f2e
#
_entry.id   5dae429e15aa4c66c1d6b3bf27d50f2e
#
_cell.length_a   1.000
_cell.length_b   1.000
_cell.length_c   1.000
_cell.angle_alpha   90.00
_cell.angle_beta   90.00
_cell.angle_gamma   90.00
#
_symmetry.space_group_name_H-M   'P 1'
#
loop_
_entity.id
_entity.type
_entity.pdbx_description
1 polymer ?
#
loop_
_entity_poly.entity_id
_entity_poly.type
_entity_poly.pdbx_seq_one_letter_code
_entity_poly.pdbx_strand_id
1 'polypeptide(L)'
;IGDENFGSYKDETKELVSFLGEQGLSWVASGVRAHTADLEMLKFWKKNGCESAIFGIESGSPTMLEVMEKKITVEKNIESLKSVYEAKLATVVQLVIGMPGETDQTIDETIDFMLKTMKYYPDPFRKKITYLCSVNYAQSLPGTPLYEYAREHGFVGRTVDEEEKYLIDISDKDAYENEHFLNFTQQPLLKVLSWRYKFTWKVWKQHAELNLKI
;
A
#
# COMPACT_ATOMS: atom_id res chain seq x y z
N ILE A 1 -15.62 4.48 1.82
CA ILE A 1 -15.59 5.07 0.45
C ILE A 1 -14.46 4.40 -0.27
N GLY A 2 -14.77 3.61 -1.31
CA GLY A 2 -13.81 3.03 -2.23
C GLY A 2 -13.62 3.97 -3.42
N ASP A 3 -12.40 4.44 -3.63
CA ASP A 3 -12.02 5.30 -4.74
C ASP A 3 -10.56 4.96 -5.10
N GLU A 4 -10.14 5.22 -6.33
CA GLU A 4 -8.75 5.04 -6.74
C GLU A 4 -7.89 6.29 -6.47
N ASN A 5 -8.53 7.44 -6.18
CA ASN A 5 -7.85 8.72 -6.05
C ASN A 5 -8.63 9.71 -5.15
N PHE A 6 -9.12 9.23 -4.01
CA PHE A 6 -9.90 10.04 -3.07
C PHE A 6 -9.10 11.25 -2.58
N GLY A 7 -9.73 12.41 -2.59
CA GLY A 7 -9.11 13.66 -2.17
C GLY A 7 -8.43 14.46 -3.26
N SER A 8 -8.39 13.96 -4.50
CA SER A 8 -7.74 14.68 -5.62
C SER A 8 -8.53 15.90 -6.09
N TYR A 9 -9.84 15.82 -6.05
CA TYR A 9 -10.76 16.94 -6.33
C TYR A 9 -11.15 17.57 -5.00
N LYS A 10 -10.42 18.62 -4.58
CA LYS A 10 -10.49 19.18 -3.23
C LYS A 10 -11.87 19.72 -2.87
N ASP A 11 -12.52 20.41 -3.78
CA ASP A 11 -13.80 21.05 -3.51
C ASP A 11 -14.94 20.03 -3.40
N GLU A 12 -15.01 19.09 -4.34
CA GLU A 12 -15.99 17.99 -4.34
C GLU A 12 -15.77 17.07 -3.11
N THR A 13 -14.51 16.79 -2.78
CA THR A 13 -14.17 16.01 -1.58
C THR A 13 -14.65 16.73 -0.32
N LYS A 14 -14.46 18.05 -0.26
CA LYS A 14 -14.87 18.85 0.90
C LYS A 14 -16.39 18.88 1.05
N GLU A 15 -17.12 19.01 -0.05
CA GLU A 15 -18.59 18.96 -0.05
C GLU A 15 -19.09 17.59 0.43
N LEU A 16 -18.59 16.50 -0.13
CA LEU A 16 -18.94 15.14 0.27
C LEU A 16 -18.63 14.90 1.75
N VAL A 17 -17.43 15.25 2.20
CA VAL A 17 -17.01 15.07 3.59
C VAL A 17 -17.86 15.88 4.56
N SER A 18 -18.26 17.11 4.20
CA SER A 18 -19.19 17.91 4.99
C SER A 18 -20.55 17.21 5.12
N PHE A 19 -21.09 16.74 4.01
CA PHE A 19 -22.36 16.00 3.99
C PHE A 19 -22.31 14.75 4.89
N LEU A 20 -21.23 13.94 4.82
CA LEU A 20 -21.06 12.75 5.67
C LEU A 20 -21.04 13.13 7.16
N GLY A 21 -20.39 14.24 7.51
CA GLY A 21 -20.34 14.77 8.88
C GLY A 21 -21.70 15.24 9.37
N GLU A 22 -22.47 15.92 8.54
CA GLU A 22 -23.85 16.37 8.85
C GLU A 22 -24.79 15.18 9.09
N GLN A 23 -24.59 14.08 8.37
CA GLN A 23 -25.35 12.84 8.58
C GLN A 23 -24.86 12.01 9.79
N GLY A 24 -23.80 12.44 10.49
CA GLY A 24 -23.22 11.71 11.61
C GLY A 24 -22.62 10.35 11.25
N LEU A 25 -22.20 10.17 10.01
CA LEU A 25 -21.68 8.90 9.51
C LEU A 25 -20.22 8.71 9.92
N SER A 26 -19.88 7.48 10.33
CA SER A 26 -18.49 7.01 10.43
C SER A 26 -18.07 6.36 9.11
N TRP A 27 -16.89 6.72 8.60
CA TRP A 27 -16.45 6.30 7.28
C TRP A 27 -14.94 6.11 7.17
N VAL A 28 -14.50 5.41 6.15
CA VAL A 28 -13.10 5.16 5.80
C VAL A 28 -12.85 5.66 4.38
N ALA A 29 -11.74 6.36 4.18
CA ALA A 29 -11.23 6.74 2.87
C ALA A 29 -10.24 5.67 2.38
N SER A 30 -10.49 5.11 1.19
CA SER A 30 -9.55 4.22 0.49
C SER A 30 -9.04 4.90 -0.77
N GLY A 31 -7.87 4.45 -1.28
CA GLY A 31 -7.27 4.99 -2.49
C GLY A 31 -6.73 6.41 -2.36
N VAL A 32 -6.34 6.81 -1.16
CA VAL A 32 -5.74 8.14 -0.94
C VAL A 32 -4.29 8.12 -1.41
N ARG A 33 -3.93 9.07 -2.27
CA ARG A 33 -2.53 9.26 -2.66
C ARG A 33 -1.80 10.10 -1.61
N ALA A 34 -0.57 9.71 -1.28
CA ALA A 34 0.20 10.36 -0.21
C ALA A 34 0.43 11.87 -0.39
N HIS A 35 0.36 12.39 -1.62
CA HIS A 35 0.54 13.82 -1.90
C HIS A 35 -0.77 14.62 -1.97
N THR A 36 -1.94 13.99 -1.94
CA THR A 36 -3.22 14.67 -2.16
C THR A 36 -3.85 15.19 -0.87
N ALA A 37 -3.62 14.52 0.25
CA ALA A 37 -4.20 14.90 1.53
C ALA A 37 -3.14 15.50 2.46
N ASP A 38 -3.20 16.81 2.65
CA ASP A 38 -2.40 17.52 3.65
C ASP A 38 -3.01 17.39 5.06
N LEU A 39 -2.27 17.83 6.08
CA LEU A 39 -2.67 17.70 7.48
C LEU A 39 -4.02 18.38 7.78
N GLU A 40 -4.28 19.54 7.20
CA GLU A 40 -5.53 20.29 7.45
C GLU A 40 -6.74 19.58 6.84
N MET A 41 -6.56 19.00 5.64
CA MET A 41 -7.58 18.16 5.02
C MET A 41 -7.87 16.90 5.84
N LEU A 42 -6.83 16.23 6.33
CA LEU A 42 -6.97 15.02 7.16
C LEU A 42 -7.65 15.33 8.50
N LYS A 43 -7.35 16.46 9.15
CA LYS A 43 -8.06 16.94 10.33
C LYS A 43 -9.53 17.25 10.04
N PHE A 44 -9.79 17.85 8.89
CA PHE A 44 -11.15 18.11 8.45
C PHE A 44 -11.93 16.81 8.23
N TRP A 45 -11.33 15.80 7.60
CA TRP A 45 -11.95 14.48 7.46
C TRP A 45 -12.24 13.85 8.83
N LYS A 46 -11.27 13.89 9.75
CA LYS A 46 -11.45 13.35 11.11
C LYS A 46 -12.60 14.02 11.84
N LYS A 47 -12.71 15.35 11.76
CA LYS A 47 -13.82 16.12 12.36
C LYS A 47 -15.18 15.72 11.81
N ASN A 48 -15.25 15.28 10.56
CA ASN A 48 -16.46 14.88 9.86
C ASN A 48 -16.64 13.34 9.78
N GLY A 49 -16.17 12.61 10.77
CA GLY A 49 -16.46 11.18 10.94
C GLY A 49 -15.51 10.21 10.24
N CYS A 50 -14.42 10.66 9.59
CA CYS A 50 -13.42 9.76 9.06
C CYS A 50 -12.67 9.05 10.19
N GLU A 51 -12.60 7.72 10.14
CA GLU A 51 -11.87 6.92 11.11
C GLU A 51 -10.51 6.44 10.58
N SER A 52 -10.41 6.25 9.27
CA SER A 52 -9.19 5.74 8.64
C SER A 52 -9.00 6.32 7.24
N ALA A 53 -7.74 6.57 6.87
CA ALA A 53 -7.32 6.91 5.52
C ALA A 53 -6.26 5.90 5.06
N ILE A 54 -6.56 5.14 4.01
CA ILE A 54 -5.72 4.06 3.49
C ILE A 54 -4.90 4.59 2.32
N PHE A 55 -3.58 4.50 2.45
CA PHE A 55 -2.62 5.03 1.47
C PHE A 55 -1.91 3.92 0.71
N GLY A 56 -1.94 4.01 -0.61
CA GLY A 56 -1.06 3.24 -1.50
C GLY A 56 0.36 3.81 -1.48
N ILE A 57 1.18 3.34 -0.55
CA ILE A 57 2.60 3.71 -0.43
C ILE A 57 3.45 2.93 -1.42
N GLU A 58 3.09 1.68 -1.66
CA GLU A 58 3.64 0.68 -2.56
C GLU A 58 5.04 0.20 -2.16
N SER A 59 5.99 1.10 -1.93
CA SER A 59 7.35 0.74 -1.53
C SER A 59 8.02 1.83 -0.68
N GLY A 60 8.95 1.41 0.17
CA GLY A 60 9.89 2.28 0.87
C GLY A 60 11.25 2.40 0.16
N SER A 61 11.42 1.78 -1.01
CA SER A 61 12.61 1.87 -1.83
C SER A 61 12.48 2.94 -2.90
N PRO A 62 13.41 3.91 -3.00
CA PRO A 62 13.41 4.90 -4.08
C PRO A 62 13.42 4.25 -5.46
N THR A 63 14.24 3.21 -5.64
CA THR A 63 14.34 2.46 -6.89
C THR A 63 13.00 1.81 -7.28
N MET A 64 12.30 1.21 -6.33
CA MET A 64 11.01 0.58 -6.62
C MET A 64 9.91 1.61 -6.89
N LEU A 65 9.91 2.74 -6.20
CA LEU A 65 8.99 3.85 -6.52
C LEU A 65 9.19 4.37 -7.95
N GLU A 66 10.43 4.42 -8.42
CA GLU A 66 10.75 4.77 -9.82
C GLU A 66 10.26 3.72 -10.81
N VAL A 67 10.55 2.42 -10.57
CA VAL A 67 10.07 1.30 -11.39
C VAL A 67 8.54 1.27 -11.50
N MET A 68 7.85 1.59 -10.41
CA MET A 68 6.38 1.68 -10.37
C MET A 68 5.83 3.01 -10.91
N GLU A 69 6.69 3.90 -11.40
CA GLU A 69 6.33 5.24 -11.88
C GLU A 69 5.54 6.07 -10.83
N LYS A 70 5.78 5.80 -9.55
CA LYS A 70 5.19 6.58 -8.44
C LYS A 70 5.96 7.90 -8.32
N LYS A 71 5.39 8.97 -8.85
CA LYS A 71 5.98 10.33 -8.84
C LYS A 71 5.99 10.93 -7.42
N ILE A 72 6.59 10.20 -6.47
CA ILE A 72 6.68 10.55 -5.06
C ILE A 72 8.00 10.04 -4.47
N THR A 73 8.51 10.72 -3.44
CA THR A 73 9.71 10.28 -2.72
C THR A 73 9.35 9.56 -1.42
N VAL A 74 10.31 8.79 -0.91
CA VAL A 74 10.18 8.09 0.39
C VAL A 74 9.94 9.09 1.52
N GLU A 75 10.62 10.25 1.50
CA GLU A 75 10.46 11.31 2.49
C GLU A 75 9.04 11.85 2.48
N LYS A 76 8.46 12.04 1.29
CA LYS A 76 7.07 12.52 1.16
C LYS A 76 6.07 11.50 1.66
N ASN A 77 6.30 10.22 1.43
CA ASN A 77 5.52 9.14 2.01
C ASN A 77 5.59 9.16 3.55
N ILE A 78 6.78 9.38 4.13
CA ILE A 78 6.96 9.51 5.58
C ILE A 78 6.18 10.71 6.13
N GLU A 79 6.27 11.88 5.47
CA GLU A 79 5.51 13.09 5.86
C GLU A 79 4.01 12.84 5.84
N SER A 80 3.50 12.18 4.80
CA SER A 80 2.08 11.88 4.66
C SER A 80 1.59 10.96 5.78
N LEU A 81 2.32 9.90 6.09
CA LEU A 81 2.00 9.03 7.23
C LEU A 81 2.04 9.78 8.56
N LYS A 82 3.03 10.67 8.76
CA LYS A 82 3.10 11.51 9.95
C LYS A 82 1.85 12.39 10.07
N SER A 83 1.40 13.02 8.97
CA SER A 83 0.20 13.85 8.94
C SER A 83 -1.07 13.06 9.29
N VAL A 84 -1.20 11.82 8.82
CA VAL A 84 -2.30 10.92 9.17
C VAL A 84 -2.36 10.68 10.69
N TYR A 85 -1.22 10.40 11.31
CA TYR A 85 -1.17 10.17 12.75
C TYR A 85 -1.40 11.43 13.56
N GLU A 86 -0.89 12.57 13.11
CA GLU A 86 -1.17 13.88 13.74
C GLU A 86 -2.67 14.24 13.65
N ALA A 87 -3.34 13.88 12.57
CA ALA A 87 -4.79 14.01 12.42
C ALA A 87 -5.59 12.98 13.24
N LYS A 88 -4.93 12.04 13.94
CA LYS A 88 -5.55 10.95 14.72
C LYS A 88 -6.42 10.01 13.86
N LEU A 89 -6.04 9.81 12.63
CA LEU A 89 -6.63 8.83 11.72
C LEU A 89 -5.88 7.50 11.81
N ALA A 90 -6.60 6.40 11.72
CA ALA A 90 -5.99 5.12 11.44
C ALA A 90 -5.52 5.06 9.98
N THR A 91 -4.55 4.21 9.71
CA THR A 91 -4.14 3.89 8.33
C THR A 91 -3.64 2.45 8.22
N VAL A 92 -3.75 1.91 7.02
CA VAL A 92 -3.04 0.70 6.60
C VAL A 92 -2.07 1.12 5.49
N VAL A 93 -0.80 0.81 5.69
CA VAL A 93 0.23 1.03 4.67
C VAL A 93 0.16 -0.11 3.68
N GLN A 94 -0.29 0.17 2.47
CA GLN A 94 -0.33 -0.81 1.38
C GLN A 94 1.02 -0.83 0.67
N LEU A 95 1.62 -2.01 0.57
CA LEU A 95 2.91 -2.27 -0.04
C LEU A 95 2.77 -3.36 -1.10
N VAL A 96 3.59 -3.24 -2.15
CA VAL A 96 3.68 -4.22 -3.24
C VAL A 96 5.11 -4.73 -3.33
N ILE A 97 5.27 -6.04 -3.45
CA ILE A 97 6.54 -6.73 -3.70
C ILE A 97 6.44 -7.62 -4.93
N GLY A 98 7.57 -8.01 -5.49
CA GLY A 98 7.62 -8.88 -6.66
C GLY A 98 7.67 -8.13 -8.00
N MET A 99 7.96 -6.84 -8.00
CA MET A 99 8.13 -6.02 -9.20
C MET A 99 9.44 -6.38 -9.95
N PRO A 100 9.51 -6.12 -11.27
CA PRO A 100 10.76 -6.24 -12.02
C PRO A 100 11.90 -5.46 -11.37
N GLY A 101 13.07 -6.09 -11.27
CA GLY A 101 14.27 -5.46 -10.68
C GLY A 101 14.31 -5.43 -9.15
N GLU A 102 13.33 -5.98 -8.45
CA GLU A 102 13.33 -6.03 -7.00
C GLU A 102 14.41 -6.97 -6.45
N THR A 103 15.04 -6.59 -5.36
CA THR A 103 16.19 -7.27 -4.74
C THR A 103 16.08 -7.30 -3.22
N ASP A 104 16.98 -8.03 -2.55
CA ASP A 104 17.08 -8.00 -1.08
C ASP A 104 17.29 -6.59 -0.54
N GLN A 105 18.06 -5.75 -1.27
CA GLN A 105 18.32 -4.37 -0.85
C GLN A 105 17.03 -3.54 -0.88
N THR A 106 16.25 -3.59 -1.96
CA THR A 106 15.01 -2.81 -2.08
C THR A 106 13.95 -3.26 -1.07
N ILE A 107 13.92 -4.56 -0.74
CA ILE A 107 13.10 -5.10 0.34
C ILE A 107 13.57 -4.59 1.71
N ASP A 108 14.88 -4.56 1.97
CA ASP A 108 15.41 -4.02 3.24
C ASP A 108 15.12 -2.51 3.36
N GLU A 109 15.21 -1.74 2.28
CA GLU A 109 14.83 -0.32 2.24
C GLU A 109 13.34 -0.14 2.61
N THR A 110 12.46 -1.00 2.09
CA THR A 110 11.02 -0.97 2.41
C THR A 110 10.74 -1.39 3.86
N ILE A 111 11.47 -2.37 4.38
CA ILE A 111 11.41 -2.74 5.79
C ILE A 111 11.85 -1.57 6.66
N ASP A 112 12.98 -0.94 6.36
CA ASP A 112 13.50 0.21 7.11
C ASP A 112 12.54 1.39 7.10
N PHE A 113 11.88 1.65 5.98
CA PHE A 113 10.79 2.63 5.87
C PHE A 113 9.69 2.33 6.89
N MET A 114 9.19 1.09 6.94
CA MET A 114 8.15 0.71 7.88
C MET A 114 8.61 0.85 9.34
N LEU A 115 9.81 0.38 9.67
CA LEU A 115 10.36 0.48 11.02
C LEU A 115 10.52 1.95 11.48
N LYS A 116 10.92 2.84 10.57
CA LYS A 116 11.03 4.29 10.84
C LYS A 116 9.65 4.93 11.06
N THR A 117 8.64 4.53 10.30
CA THR A 117 7.31 5.13 10.38
C THR A 117 6.48 4.61 11.56
N MET A 118 6.73 3.41 12.05
CA MET A 118 6.02 2.82 13.19
C MET A 118 6.03 3.68 14.46
N LYS A 119 7.06 4.50 14.66
CA LYS A 119 7.15 5.42 15.80
C LYS A 119 6.05 6.50 15.81
N TYR A 120 5.47 6.80 14.66
CA TYR A 120 4.40 7.81 14.56
C TYR A 120 3.02 7.25 14.89
N TYR A 121 2.84 5.92 14.98
CA TYR A 121 1.57 5.30 15.30
C TYR A 121 1.08 5.68 16.70
N PRO A 122 -0.13 6.21 16.86
CA PRO A 122 -0.72 6.45 18.17
C PRO A 122 -0.86 5.15 18.98
N ASP A 123 -0.72 5.22 20.30
CA ASP A 123 -0.75 4.05 21.18
C ASP A 123 -1.94 3.10 20.99
N PRO A 124 -3.19 3.58 20.75
CA PRO A 124 -4.32 2.69 20.50
C PRO A 124 -4.13 1.80 19.26
N PHE A 125 -3.44 2.32 18.24
CA PHE A 125 -3.17 1.60 16.99
C PHE A 125 -1.94 0.69 17.09
N ARG A 126 -0.97 1.02 17.93
CA ARG A 126 0.21 0.17 18.18
C ARG A 126 -0.15 -1.21 18.71
N LYS A 127 -1.30 -1.36 19.38
CA LYS A 127 -1.74 -2.62 19.97
C LYS A 127 -2.33 -3.61 18.95
N LYS A 128 -2.59 -3.19 17.71
CA LYS A 128 -3.22 -4.02 16.67
C LYS A 128 -2.33 -4.15 15.43
N ILE A 129 -1.39 -5.07 15.45
CA ILE A 129 -0.42 -5.27 14.35
C ILE A 129 -1.07 -5.59 13.00
N THR A 130 -2.20 -6.25 12.99
CA THR A 130 -2.94 -6.65 11.79
C THR A 130 -3.40 -5.50 10.90
N TYR A 131 -3.36 -4.26 11.42
CA TYR A 131 -3.81 -3.06 10.71
C TYR A 131 -2.69 -2.09 10.34
N LEU A 132 -1.41 -2.50 10.51
CA LEU A 132 -0.30 -1.59 10.25
C LEU A 132 0.09 -1.53 8.78
N CYS A 133 0.14 -2.68 8.12
CA CYS A 133 0.48 -2.77 6.71
C CYS A 133 -0.13 -4.02 6.05
N SER A 134 -0.31 -3.93 4.75
CA SER A 134 -0.59 -5.05 3.86
C SER A 134 0.55 -5.17 2.85
N VAL A 135 1.08 -6.38 2.66
CA VAL A 135 2.14 -6.66 1.69
C VAL A 135 1.57 -7.61 0.64
N ASN A 136 1.33 -7.07 -0.55
CA ASN A 136 0.74 -7.78 -1.66
C ASN A 136 1.80 -8.08 -2.73
N TYR A 137 1.60 -9.13 -3.51
CA TYR A 137 2.43 -9.39 -4.69
C TYR A 137 1.95 -8.53 -5.86
N ALA A 138 2.90 -8.12 -6.71
CA ALA A 138 2.60 -7.41 -7.93
C ALA A 138 1.73 -8.27 -8.85
N GLN A 139 0.63 -7.70 -9.32
CA GLN A 139 -0.27 -8.33 -10.29
C GLN A 139 -0.25 -7.55 -11.59
N SER A 140 -0.09 -8.25 -12.71
CA SER A 140 -0.12 -7.66 -14.03
C SER A 140 -1.57 -7.57 -14.53
N LEU A 141 -2.21 -6.44 -14.25
CA LEU A 141 -3.59 -6.18 -14.67
C LEU A 141 -3.62 -5.56 -16.07
N PRO A 142 -4.59 -5.94 -16.93
CA PRO A 142 -4.74 -5.37 -18.27
C PRO A 142 -4.74 -3.85 -18.27
N GLY A 143 -4.06 -3.25 -19.24
CA GLY A 143 -3.94 -1.80 -19.37
C GLY A 143 -2.87 -1.17 -18.49
N THR A 144 -2.09 -1.97 -17.74
CA THR A 144 -0.96 -1.48 -16.96
C THR A 144 0.38 -1.75 -17.66
N PRO A 145 1.43 -0.92 -17.43
CA PRO A 145 2.78 -1.21 -17.95
C PRO A 145 3.32 -2.59 -17.53
N LEU A 146 2.98 -3.04 -16.31
CA LEU A 146 3.37 -4.38 -15.84
C LEU A 146 2.70 -5.49 -16.64
N TYR A 147 1.49 -5.27 -17.15
CA TYR A 147 0.83 -6.25 -18.00
C TYR A 147 1.52 -6.38 -19.36
N GLU A 148 1.93 -5.27 -19.97
CA GLU A 148 2.69 -5.30 -21.21
C GLU A 148 4.06 -5.95 -20.99
N TYR A 149 4.76 -5.65 -19.89
CA TYR A 149 5.97 -6.34 -19.49
C TYR A 149 5.74 -7.85 -19.37
N ALA A 150 4.66 -8.29 -18.73
CA ALA A 150 4.32 -9.69 -18.56
C ALA A 150 4.08 -10.40 -19.90
N ARG A 151 3.40 -9.75 -20.85
CA ARG A 151 3.20 -10.25 -22.21
C ARG A 151 4.50 -10.37 -22.99
N GLU A 152 5.34 -9.35 -22.93
CA GLU A 152 6.65 -9.34 -23.62
C GLU A 152 7.58 -10.45 -23.14
N HIS A 153 7.53 -10.76 -21.84
CA HIS A 153 8.39 -11.78 -21.20
C HIS A 153 7.73 -13.16 -21.10
N GLY A 154 6.54 -13.34 -21.70
CA GLY A 154 5.88 -14.65 -21.78
C GLY A 154 5.24 -15.14 -20.48
N PHE A 155 5.01 -14.27 -19.51
CA PHE A 155 4.24 -14.57 -18.30
C PHE A 155 2.72 -14.64 -18.58
N VAL A 156 2.26 -13.85 -19.51
CA VAL A 156 0.89 -13.89 -20.06
C VAL A 156 0.96 -14.41 -21.48
N GLY A 157 0.08 -15.30 -21.86
CA GLY A 157 0.07 -15.88 -23.20
C GLY A 157 -0.22 -14.84 -24.29
N ARG A 158 0.08 -15.22 -25.53
CA ARG A 158 -0.05 -14.31 -26.70
C ARG A 158 -1.30 -14.55 -27.52
N THR A 159 -1.99 -15.66 -27.29
CA THR A 159 -3.27 -15.97 -27.93
C THR A 159 -4.43 -15.49 -27.06
N VAL A 160 -5.59 -15.27 -27.67
CA VAL A 160 -6.81 -14.86 -26.94
C VAL A 160 -7.18 -15.87 -25.86
N ASP A 161 -7.09 -17.15 -26.15
CA ASP A 161 -7.43 -18.22 -25.20
C ASP A 161 -6.48 -18.26 -23.99
N GLU A 162 -5.19 -18.02 -24.22
CA GLU A 162 -4.18 -17.96 -23.13
C GLU A 162 -4.36 -16.72 -22.29
N GLU A 163 -4.71 -15.58 -22.90
CA GLU A 163 -5.00 -14.35 -22.21
C GLU A 163 -6.28 -14.46 -21.38
N GLU A 164 -7.34 -15.04 -21.95
CA GLU A 164 -8.58 -15.33 -21.21
C GLU A 164 -8.32 -16.23 -20.01
N LYS A 165 -7.55 -17.30 -20.18
CA LYS A 165 -7.17 -18.17 -19.08
C LYS A 165 -6.44 -17.40 -17.98
N TYR A 166 -5.48 -16.54 -18.35
CA TYR A 166 -4.77 -15.70 -17.37
C TYR A 166 -5.73 -14.78 -16.62
N LEU A 167 -6.66 -14.12 -17.34
CA LEU A 167 -7.63 -13.20 -16.72
C LEU A 167 -8.58 -13.92 -15.75
N ILE A 168 -9.02 -15.13 -16.12
CA ILE A 168 -9.82 -15.98 -15.23
C ILE A 168 -9.00 -16.36 -14.01
N ASP A 169 -7.74 -16.77 -14.22
CA ASP A 169 -6.84 -17.17 -13.14
C ASP A 169 -6.58 -16.04 -12.13
N ILE A 170 -6.52 -14.78 -12.53
CA ILE A 170 -6.30 -13.65 -11.62
C ILE A 170 -7.58 -13.06 -11.03
N SER A 171 -8.75 -13.27 -11.68
CA SER A 171 -10.02 -12.65 -11.26
C SER A 171 -10.53 -13.14 -9.90
N ASP A 172 -10.24 -14.40 -9.57
CA ASP A 172 -10.70 -15.06 -8.35
C ASP A 172 -9.64 -15.07 -7.23
N LYS A 173 -8.55 -14.28 -7.41
CA LYS A 173 -7.38 -14.40 -6.54
C LYS A 173 -6.98 -13.09 -5.90
N ASP A 174 -6.76 -13.13 -4.59
CA ASP A 174 -6.23 -11.99 -3.86
C ASP A 174 -4.72 -11.84 -4.15
N ALA A 175 -4.25 -10.63 -4.40
CA ALA A 175 -2.83 -10.27 -4.48
C ALA A 175 -2.00 -10.67 -3.25
N TYR A 176 -2.68 -11.06 -2.18
CA TYR A 176 -2.08 -11.61 -0.97
C TYR A 176 -1.73 -13.10 -1.10
N GLU A 177 -2.27 -13.85 -2.06
CA GLU A 177 -2.09 -15.29 -2.17
C GLU A 177 -0.75 -15.65 -2.83
N ASN A 178 0.01 -16.56 -2.21
CA ASN A 178 1.30 -17.01 -2.74
C ASN A 178 1.17 -17.91 -3.98
N GLU A 179 0.03 -18.56 -4.17
CA GLU A 179 -0.18 -19.58 -5.21
C GLU A 179 -0.36 -18.97 -6.60
N HIS A 180 -0.69 -17.68 -6.67
CA HIS A 180 -1.08 -16.98 -7.90
C HIS A 180 -0.17 -15.81 -8.24
N PHE A 181 1.01 -15.81 -7.65
CA PHE A 181 2.01 -14.81 -7.85
C PHE A 181 2.88 -15.14 -9.07
N LEU A 182 3.04 -14.16 -9.96
CA LEU A 182 4.02 -14.21 -11.04
C LEU A 182 5.34 -13.58 -10.59
N ASN A 183 6.43 -14.32 -10.77
CA ASN A 183 7.74 -13.83 -10.36
C ASN A 183 8.39 -12.97 -11.44
N PHE A 184 8.21 -11.65 -11.37
CA PHE A 184 8.83 -10.69 -12.30
C PHE A 184 10.26 -10.31 -11.92
N THR A 185 10.79 -10.76 -10.78
CA THR A 185 12.00 -10.21 -10.16
C THR A 185 13.32 -10.80 -10.70
N GLN A 186 13.27 -11.84 -11.51
CA GLN A 186 14.43 -12.65 -11.91
C GLN A 186 15.18 -13.30 -10.73
N GLN A 187 14.67 -13.21 -9.50
CA GLN A 187 15.19 -13.92 -8.33
C GLN A 187 14.55 -15.31 -8.21
N PRO A 188 15.21 -16.27 -7.55
CA PRO A 188 14.60 -17.57 -7.28
C PRO A 188 13.25 -17.42 -6.54
N LEU A 189 12.23 -18.16 -6.96
CA LEU A 189 10.87 -18.08 -6.40
C LEU A 189 10.86 -18.17 -4.86
N LEU A 190 11.55 -19.15 -4.29
CA LEU A 190 11.61 -19.33 -2.83
C LEU A 190 12.21 -18.12 -2.13
N LYS A 191 13.14 -17.41 -2.77
CA LYS A 191 13.72 -16.19 -2.24
C LYS A 191 12.67 -15.08 -2.19
N VAL A 192 11.93 -14.87 -3.28
CA VAL A 192 10.87 -13.85 -3.34
C VAL A 192 9.77 -14.14 -2.32
N LEU A 193 9.34 -15.38 -2.20
CA LEU A 193 8.38 -15.78 -1.17
C LEU A 193 8.91 -15.54 0.25
N SER A 194 10.23 -15.73 0.47
CA SER A 194 10.85 -15.48 1.77
C SER A 194 10.86 -13.99 2.17
N TRP A 195 10.83 -13.05 1.21
CA TRP A 195 10.83 -11.61 1.48
C TRP A 195 9.62 -11.16 2.29
N ARG A 196 8.44 -11.68 1.98
CA ARG A 196 7.22 -11.37 2.72
C ARG A 196 7.29 -11.86 4.16
N TYR A 197 7.85 -13.05 4.40
CA TYR A 197 8.08 -13.55 5.75
C TYR A 197 9.12 -12.70 6.49
N LYS A 198 10.23 -12.36 5.83
CA LYS A 198 11.28 -11.46 6.37
C LYS A 198 10.68 -10.12 6.78
N PHE A 199 9.87 -9.52 5.90
CA PHE A 199 9.18 -8.25 6.14
C PHE A 199 8.26 -8.37 7.37
N THR A 200 7.34 -9.32 7.35
CA THR A 200 6.37 -9.54 8.43
C THR A 200 7.06 -9.79 9.77
N TRP A 201 8.10 -10.62 9.79
CA TRP A 201 8.87 -10.88 10.99
C TRP A 201 9.55 -9.64 11.56
N LYS A 202 10.22 -8.85 10.74
CA LYS A 202 10.91 -7.62 11.16
C LYS A 202 9.94 -6.58 11.73
N VAL A 203 8.82 -6.36 11.04
CA VAL A 203 7.76 -5.44 11.48
C VAL A 203 7.12 -5.93 12.78
N TRP A 204 6.81 -7.22 12.87
CA TRP A 204 6.23 -7.81 14.07
C TRP A 204 7.17 -7.72 15.28
N LYS A 205 8.45 -8.02 15.09
CA LYS A 205 9.47 -7.91 16.14
C LYS A 205 9.56 -6.48 16.69
N GLN A 206 9.68 -5.48 15.81
CA GLN A 206 9.72 -4.06 16.21
C GLN A 206 8.44 -3.64 16.94
N HIS A 207 7.28 -4.11 16.45
CA HIS A 207 6.01 -3.83 17.11
C HIS A 207 5.97 -4.42 18.53
N ALA A 208 6.42 -5.65 18.72
CA ALA A 208 6.51 -6.27 20.04
C ALA A 208 7.45 -5.49 20.97
N GLU A 209 8.63 -5.07 20.48
CA GLU A 209 9.59 -4.29 21.25
C GLU A 209 9.03 -2.91 21.67
N LEU A 210 8.25 -2.25 20.81
CA LEU A 210 7.61 -0.97 21.13
C LEU A 210 6.49 -1.12 22.18
N ASN A 211 5.80 -2.26 22.22
CA ASN A 211 4.72 -2.51 23.16
C ASN A 211 5.17 -3.13 24.49
N LEU A 212 6.36 -3.76 24.53
CA LEU A 212 6.94 -4.33 25.75
C LEU A 212 7.77 -3.31 26.55
N LYS A 213 8.04 -2.14 26.01
CA LYS A 213 8.73 -1.03 26.70
C LYS A 213 7.76 -0.14 27.47
N ILE A 214 6.76 -0.76 28.12
CA ILE A 214 5.86 -0.08 29.07
C ILE A 214 6.47 -0.15 30.47
#